data_3c07ceaa917a3ca46dbd022cde67fea8
#
_entry.id   3c07ceaa917a3ca46dbd022cde67fea8
#
_cell.length_a   1.000
_cell.length_b   1.000
_cell.length_c   1.000
_cell.angle_alpha   90.00
_cell.angle_beta   90.00
_cell.angle_gamma   90.00
#
_symmetry.space_group_name_H-M   'P 1'
#
loop_
_entity.id
_entity.type
_entity.pdbx_description
1 polymer ?
#
loop_
_entity_poly.entity_id
_entity_poly.type
_entity_poly.pdbx_seq_one_letter_code
_entity_poly.pdbx_strand_id
1 'polypeptide(L)'
;KIFLRIPQRMFLKQNFKNYEKECGKMKRNVKQNNRSVGAVYEQAAGYYLEQNGYELIEYNYRCRDGEIDIIAKDGDCYVFCEVKYRSGRQAGNPLEAVDQRKQKKIFRCALYYTVQHGIEDAQCRFDVIGVEGTEITHIKNAFVG
;
A
#
# COMPACT_ATOMS: atom_id res chain seq x y z
N LYS A 1 -1.49 -29.40 -6.96
CA LYS A 1 -1.57 -28.08 -7.62
C LYS A 1 -0.17 -27.54 -7.81
N ILE A 2 0.29 -27.53 -9.06
CA ILE A 2 1.58 -26.93 -9.41
C ILE A 2 1.34 -25.44 -9.50
N PHE A 3 1.76 -24.69 -8.47
CA PHE A 3 1.88 -23.24 -8.55
C PHE A 3 3.12 -22.92 -9.37
N LEU A 4 2.93 -22.54 -10.64
CA LEU A 4 3.97 -21.87 -11.41
C LEU A 4 4.28 -20.54 -10.69
N ARG A 5 5.36 -20.50 -9.92
CA ARG A 5 5.95 -19.27 -9.42
C ARG A 5 6.49 -18.51 -10.63
N ILE A 6 5.67 -17.62 -11.19
CA ILE A 6 6.22 -16.56 -12.05
C ILE A 6 7.11 -15.73 -11.12
N PRO A 7 8.41 -15.55 -11.45
CA PRO A 7 9.29 -14.77 -10.59
C PRO A 7 8.67 -13.38 -10.41
N GLN A 8 8.41 -12.99 -9.17
CA GLN A 8 7.84 -11.69 -8.77
C GLN A 8 8.50 -10.51 -9.51
N ARG A 9 9.81 -10.62 -9.75
CA ARG A 9 10.59 -9.64 -10.51
C ARG A 9 10.15 -9.44 -11.96
N MET A 10 9.75 -10.51 -12.66
CA MET A 10 9.31 -10.40 -14.06
C MET A 10 7.91 -9.83 -14.18
N PHE A 11 7.02 -10.19 -13.28
CA PHE A 11 5.63 -9.74 -13.31
C PHE A 11 5.51 -8.27 -12.92
N LEU A 12 6.22 -7.84 -11.88
CA LEU A 12 6.32 -6.42 -11.50
C LEU A 12 6.93 -5.58 -12.63
N LYS A 13 8.00 -6.06 -13.29
CA LYS A 13 8.61 -5.36 -14.43
C LYS A 13 7.65 -5.21 -15.62
N GLN A 14 6.85 -6.23 -15.92
CA GLN A 14 5.92 -6.20 -17.05
C GLN A 14 4.75 -5.25 -16.78
N ASN A 15 4.19 -5.30 -15.59
CA ASN A 15 3.08 -4.43 -15.21
C ASN A 15 3.55 -2.99 -14.98
N PHE A 16 4.72 -2.78 -14.38
CA PHE A 16 5.30 -1.45 -14.26
C PHE A 16 5.59 -0.82 -15.63
N LYS A 17 6.12 -1.58 -16.60
CA LYS A 17 6.29 -1.09 -17.98
C LYS A 17 4.96 -0.70 -18.64
N ASN A 18 3.89 -1.45 -18.36
CA ASN A 18 2.58 -1.11 -18.86
C ASN A 18 2.02 0.14 -18.16
N TYR A 19 2.20 0.26 -16.84
CA TYR A 19 1.85 1.47 -16.07
C TYR A 19 2.69 2.68 -16.49
N GLU A 20 4.00 2.53 -16.70
CA GLU A 20 4.86 3.60 -17.22
C GLU A 20 4.46 4.03 -18.64
N LYS A 21 4.01 3.09 -19.48
CA LYS A 21 3.53 3.38 -20.83
C LYS A 21 2.22 4.14 -20.82
N GLU A 22 1.31 3.81 -19.90
CA GLU A 22 0.05 4.54 -19.69
C GLU A 22 0.29 5.89 -19.03
N CYS A 23 1.13 5.96 -18.00
CA CYS A 23 1.57 7.23 -17.40
C CYS A 23 2.34 8.10 -18.38
N GLY A 24 3.15 7.52 -19.27
CA GLY A 24 3.89 8.26 -20.33
C GLY A 24 2.97 8.90 -21.36
N LYS A 25 1.81 8.32 -21.64
CA LYS A 25 0.76 8.92 -22.46
C LYS A 25 0.03 10.05 -21.75
N MET A 26 -0.14 9.99 -20.43
CA MET A 26 -0.72 11.05 -19.61
C MET A 26 0.24 12.24 -19.41
N LYS A 27 1.55 12.02 -19.47
CA LYS A 27 2.57 13.07 -19.24
C LYS A 27 2.56 14.24 -20.24
N ARG A 28 1.83 14.12 -21.33
CA ARG A 28 1.81 15.19 -22.36
C ARG A 28 0.77 16.28 -22.15
N ASN A 29 -0.15 16.17 -21.18
CA ASN A 29 -1.28 17.13 -21.15
C ASN A 29 -1.83 17.55 -19.78
N VAL A 30 -1.16 17.33 -18.64
CA VAL A 30 -1.68 17.86 -17.37
C VAL A 30 -0.52 18.16 -16.42
N LYS A 31 -0.58 19.31 -15.74
CA LYS A 31 0.08 19.52 -14.43
C LYS A 31 -0.33 18.33 -13.56
N GLN A 32 0.56 17.35 -13.44
CA GLN A 32 0.29 16.08 -12.80
C GLN A 32 -0.14 16.31 -11.36
N ASN A 33 -1.39 16.00 -11.10
CA ASN A 33 -1.93 15.96 -9.77
C ASN A 33 -1.20 14.83 -9.02
N ASN A 34 -0.49 15.13 -7.94
CA ASN A 34 0.24 14.17 -7.11
C ASN A 34 -0.64 12.96 -6.68
N ARG A 35 -1.96 13.10 -6.72
CA ARG A 35 -2.94 12.04 -6.48
C ARG A 35 -2.91 10.92 -7.52
N SER A 36 -2.72 11.24 -8.80
CA SER A 36 -2.70 10.21 -9.86
C SER A 36 -1.44 9.34 -9.79
N VAL A 37 -0.34 9.92 -9.35
CA VAL A 37 0.92 9.20 -9.15
C VAL A 37 0.81 8.27 -7.93
N GLY A 38 0.26 8.76 -6.81
CA GLY A 38 0.03 7.96 -5.61
C GLY A 38 -0.85 6.73 -5.87
N ALA A 39 -1.93 6.91 -6.64
CA ALA A 39 -2.85 5.82 -6.99
C ALA A 39 -2.17 4.66 -7.73
N VAL A 40 -1.20 4.95 -8.60
CA VAL A 40 -0.44 3.90 -9.32
C VAL A 40 0.38 3.05 -8.36
N TYR A 41 1.02 3.68 -7.36
CA TYR A 41 1.84 2.95 -6.38
C TYR A 41 0.99 2.18 -5.37
N GLU A 42 -0.16 2.69 -5.00
CA GLU A 42 -1.14 1.97 -4.18
C GLU A 42 -1.66 0.73 -4.90
N GLN A 43 -1.97 0.82 -6.19
CA GLN A 43 -2.37 -0.34 -6.98
C GLN A 43 -1.25 -1.37 -7.11
N ALA A 44 -0.01 -0.93 -7.32
CA ALA A 44 1.14 -1.83 -7.35
C ALA A 44 1.35 -2.55 -6.01
N ALA A 45 1.19 -1.84 -4.90
CA ALA A 45 1.25 -2.40 -3.56
C ALA A 45 0.11 -3.39 -3.30
N GLY A 46 -1.11 -3.06 -3.72
CA GLY A 46 -2.27 -3.95 -3.62
C GLY A 46 -2.08 -5.23 -4.41
N TYR A 47 -1.61 -5.12 -5.64
CA TYR A 47 -1.29 -6.28 -6.46
C TYR A 47 -0.23 -7.17 -5.79
N TYR A 48 0.83 -6.58 -5.26
CA TYR A 48 1.84 -7.29 -4.49
C TYR A 48 1.22 -8.07 -3.32
N LEU A 49 0.31 -7.44 -2.56
CA LEU A 49 -0.38 -8.08 -1.44
C LEU A 49 -1.20 -9.28 -1.90
N GLU A 50 -1.99 -9.15 -2.97
CA GLU A 50 -2.78 -10.25 -3.54
C GLU A 50 -1.91 -11.43 -3.97
N GLN A 51 -0.77 -11.15 -4.61
CA GLN A 51 0.19 -12.19 -5.01
C GLN A 51 0.84 -12.90 -3.81
N ASN A 52 0.84 -12.28 -2.64
CA ASN A 52 1.31 -12.86 -1.39
C ASN A 52 0.18 -13.46 -0.52
N GLY A 53 -1.00 -13.65 -1.09
CA GLY A 53 -2.12 -14.34 -0.45
C GLY A 53 -3.00 -13.46 0.44
N TYR A 54 -2.86 -12.13 0.37
CA TYR A 54 -3.75 -11.21 1.06
C TYR A 54 -5.05 -11.03 0.29
N GLU A 55 -6.14 -10.88 1.01
CA GLU A 55 -7.42 -10.43 0.48
C GLU A 55 -7.49 -8.91 0.54
N LEU A 56 -7.58 -8.25 -0.61
CA LEU A 56 -7.79 -6.80 -0.63
C LEU A 56 -9.25 -6.46 -0.33
N ILE A 57 -9.45 -5.54 0.60
CA ILE A 57 -10.78 -5.10 1.03
C ILE A 57 -11.09 -3.73 0.44
N GLU A 58 -10.22 -2.74 0.65
CA GLU A 58 -10.50 -1.35 0.28
C GLU A 58 -9.22 -0.57 0.02
N TYR A 59 -9.28 0.35 -0.96
CA TYR A 59 -8.27 1.38 -1.18
C TYR A 59 -8.75 2.72 -0.68
N ASN A 60 -7.84 3.52 -0.17
CA ASN A 60 -8.08 4.92 0.19
C ASN A 60 -9.26 5.11 1.15
N TYR A 61 -9.31 4.30 2.20
CA TYR A 61 -10.29 4.48 3.27
C TYR A 61 -10.05 5.82 3.97
N ARG A 62 -11.09 6.64 4.04
CA ARG A 62 -11.02 7.97 4.63
C ARG A 62 -11.95 8.09 5.81
N CYS A 63 -11.43 8.74 6.85
CA CYS A 63 -12.20 9.16 7.99
C CYS A 63 -11.87 10.63 8.34
N ARG A 64 -12.52 11.17 9.35
CA ARG A 64 -12.27 12.54 9.83
C ARG A 64 -10.80 12.80 10.17
N ASP A 65 -10.09 11.82 10.72
CA ASP A 65 -8.73 11.96 11.22
C ASP A 65 -7.64 11.73 10.17
N GLY A 66 -7.99 11.19 9.00
CA GLY A 66 -7.02 10.92 7.94
C GLY A 66 -7.47 9.84 6.96
N GLU A 67 -6.50 9.14 6.40
CA GLU A 67 -6.72 8.08 5.41
C GLU A 67 -5.79 6.89 5.65
N ILE A 68 -6.23 5.72 5.19
CA ILE A 68 -5.46 4.49 5.09
C ILE A 68 -5.39 4.12 3.61
N ASP A 69 -4.19 3.90 3.09
CA ASP A 69 -3.98 3.67 1.66
C ASP A 69 -4.57 2.33 1.20
N ILE A 70 -4.37 1.26 1.97
CA ILE A 70 -4.91 -0.07 1.68
C ILE A 70 -5.37 -0.74 2.96
N ILE A 71 -6.57 -1.33 2.92
CA ILE A 71 -7.07 -2.26 3.93
C ILE A 71 -7.13 -3.65 3.30
N ALA A 72 -6.50 -4.63 3.93
CA ALA A 72 -6.43 -6.00 3.47
C ALA A 72 -6.60 -6.99 4.63
N LYS A 73 -6.70 -8.28 4.32
CA LYS A 73 -6.64 -9.37 5.32
C LYS A 73 -5.51 -10.33 4.98
N ASP A 74 -4.81 -10.72 6.02
CA ASP A 74 -3.83 -11.81 6.01
C ASP A 74 -4.39 -12.93 6.90
N GLY A 75 -5.08 -13.90 6.28
CA GLY A 75 -5.90 -14.84 7.03
C GLY A 75 -7.03 -14.13 7.79
N ASP A 76 -7.06 -14.26 9.10
CA ASP A 76 -8.04 -13.60 9.97
C ASP A 76 -7.61 -12.21 10.49
N CYS A 77 -6.36 -11.81 10.19
CA CYS A 77 -5.81 -10.54 10.62
C CYS A 77 -6.13 -9.42 9.63
N TYR A 78 -6.74 -8.35 10.10
CA TYR A 78 -6.91 -7.12 9.32
C TYR A 78 -5.59 -6.35 9.26
N VAL A 79 -5.21 -5.94 8.06
CA VAL A 79 -3.94 -5.27 7.81
C VAL A 79 -4.21 -3.89 7.25
N PHE A 80 -3.78 -2.87 7.98
CA PHE A 80 -3.88 -1.47 7.59
C PHE A 80 -2.53 -1.04 7.05
N CYS A 81 -2.46 -0.77 5.74
CA CYS A 81 -1.21 -0.50 5.04
C CYS A 81 -1.07 0.97 4.67
N GLU A 82 0.08 1.52 4.97
CA GLU A 82 0.57 2.80 4.41
C GLU A 82 1.54 2.50 3.27
N VAL A 83 1.31 3.13 2.11
CA VAL A 83 2.16 2.98 0.93
C VAL A 83 3.07 4.20 0.80
N LYS A 84 4.36 3.98 0.72
CA LYS A 84 5.38 5.01 0.51
C LYS A 84 6.10 4.79 -0.80
N TYR A 85 5.98 5.77 -1.69
CA TYR A 85 6.76 5.83 -2.90
C TYR A 85 8.02 6.68 -2.70
N ARG A 86 9.11 6.21 -3.26
CA ARG A 86 10.37 6.96 -3.31
C ARG A 86 10.99 6.87 -4.70
N SER A 87 11.48 8.00 -5.18
CA SER A 87 12.30 8.09 -6.39
C SER A 87 13.71 8.52 -6.03
N GLY A 88 14.71 7.76 -6.47
CA GLY A 88 16.13 8.15 -6.39
C GLY A 88 16.97 7.44 -5.34
N ARG A 89 18.28 7.75 -5.34
CA ARG A 89 19.32 7.06 -4.56
C ARG A 89 19.28 7.29 -3.04
N GLN A 90 18.36 8.10 -2.54
CA GLN A 90 18.23 8.42 -1.10
C GLN A 90 17.09 7.66 -0.44
N ALA A 91 16.69 6.53 -0.99
CA ALA A 91 15.66 5.70 -0.39
C ALA A 91 16.20 5.03 0.88
N GLY A 92 15.88 5.60 2.04
CA GLY A 92 16.04 4.96 3.33
C GLY A 92 14.94 3.93 3.60
N ASN A 93 14.86 3.44 4.82
CA ASN A 93 13.79 2.55 5.26
C ASN A 93 12.42 3.23 5.07
N PRO A 94 11.43 2.59 4.39
CA PRO A 94 10.06 3.14 4.23
C PRO A 94 9.39 3.52 5.55
N LEU A 95 9.72 2.83 6.64
CA LEU A 95 9.21 3.12 7.98
C LEU A 95 9.59 4.52 8.47
N GLU A 96 10.80 5.01 8.13
CA GLU A 96 11.26 6.35 8.52
C GLU A 96 10.40 7.47 7.90
N ALA A 97 9.70 7.18 6.81
CA ALA A 97 8.77 8.12 6.18
C ALA A 97 7.39 8.17 6.86
N VAL A 98 7.14 7.31 7.85
CA VAL A 98 5.89 7.25 8.61
C VAL A 98 6.19 7.70 10.04
N ASP A 99 6.16 9.01 10.26
CA ASP A 99 6.39 9.60 11.57
C ASP A 99 5.29 9.26 12.58
N GLN A 100 5.52 9.52 13.86
CA GLN A 100 4.57 9.21 14.94
C GLN A 100 3.23 9.91 14.76
N ARG A 101 3.21 11.10 14.19
CA ARG A 101 1.97 11.84 13.92
C ARG A 101 1.12 11.13 12.87
N LYS A 102 1.74 10.63 11.80
CA LYS A 102 1.08 9.85 10.77
C LYS A 102 0.60 8.50 11.33
N GLN A 103 1.44 7.82 12.12
CA GLN A 103 1.06 6.56 12.78
C GLN A 103 -0.20 6.72 13.63
N LYS A 104 -0.29 7.78 14.45
CA LYS A 104 -1.47 8.09 15.26
C LYS A 104 -2.73 8.31 14.42
N LYS A 105 -2.61 8.99 13.27
CA LYS A 105 -3.73 9.18 12.35
C LYS A 105 -4.21 7.87 11.75
N ILE A 106 -3.28 7.02 11.28
CA ILE A 106 -3.60 5.70 10.73
C ILE A 106 -4.30 4.86 11.80
N PHE A 107 -3.80 4.86 13.03
CA PHE A 107 -4.39 4.13 14.14
C PHE A 107 -5.83 4.58 14.42
N ARG A 108 -6.10 5.88 14.47
CA ARG A 108 -7.46 6.41 14.66
C ARG A 108 -8.39 6.02 13.52
N CYS A 109 -7.92 6.07 12.28
CA CYS A 109 -8.69 5.62 11.12
C CYS A 109 -9.00 4.13 11.21
N ALA A 110 -8.04 3.30 11.64
CA ALA A 110 -8.27 1.88 11.84
C ALA A 110 -9.32 1.60 12.93
N LEU A 111 -9.28 2.32 14.05
CA LEU A 111 -10.33 2.24 15.07
C LEU A 111 -11.71 2.60 14.52
N TYR A 112 -11.81 3.67 13.74
CA TYR A 112 -13.06 4.04 13.07
C TYR A 112 -13.57 2.93 12.16
N TYR A 113 -12.67 2.36 11.37
CA TYR A 113 -12.99 1.27 10.46
C TYR A 113 -13.51 0.04 11.23
N THR A 114 -12.81 -0.39 12.28
CA THR A 114 -13.19 -1.56 13.08
C THR A 114 -14.56 -1.40 13.75
N VAL A 115 -14.82 -0.23 14.33
CA VAL A 115 -16.12 0.09 14.94
C VAL A 115 -17.23 0.13 13.87
N GLN A 116 -16.98 0.79 12.75
CA GLN A 116 -17.95 0.92 11.66
C GLN A 116 -18.37 -0.43 11.07
N HIS A 117 -17.46 -1.41 11.05
CA HIS A 117 -17.68 -2.74 10.50
C HIS A 117 -17.97 -3.82 11.56
N GLY A 118 -18.06 -3.45 12.84
CA GLY A 118 -18.36 -4.39 13.93
C GLY A 118 -17.30 -5.47 14.12
N ILE A 119 -16.03 -5.11 13.95
CA ILE A 119 -14.87 -6.02 14.02
C ILE A 119 -13.85 -5.59 15.09
N GLU A 120 -14.31 -4.98 16.18
CA GLU A 120 -13.44 -4.43 17.23
C GLU A 120 -12.58 -5.51 17.90
N ASP A 121 -13.08 -6.74 17.95
CA ASP A 121 -12.36 -7.88 18.53
C ASP A 121 -11.42 -8.60 17.55
N ALA A 122 -11.37 -8.16 16.28
CA ALA A 122 -10.51 -8.76 15.29
C ALA A 122 -9.04 -8.43 15.53
N GLN A 123 -8.17 -9.37 15.17
CA GLN A 123 -6.74 -9.10 15.14
C GLN A 123 -6.44 -8.05 14.05
N CYS A 124 -5.63 -7.08 14.40
CA CYS A 124 -5.22 -6.00 13.51
C CYS A 124 -3.71 -5.81 13.52
N ARG A 125 -3.19 -5.37 12.39
CA ARG A 125 -1.77 -5.12 12.17
C ARG A 125 -1.58 -3.90 11.29
N PHE A 126 -0.50 -3.15 11.53
CA PHE A 126 -0.13 -1.99 10.72
C PHE A 126 1.13 -2.30 9.91
N ASP A 127 1.03 -2.24 8.61
CA ASP A 127 2.12 -2.53 7.69
C ASP A 127 2.52 -1.27 6.90
N VAL A 128 3.78 -1.20 6.52
CA VAL A 128 4.29 -0.17 5.60
C VAL A 128 4.85 -0.85 4.37
N ILE A 129 4.42 -0.38 3.21
CA ILE A 129 4.88 -0.88 1.92
C ILE A 129 5.61 0.25 1.20
N GLY A 130 6.92 0.07 1.02
CA GLY A 130 7.76 0.96 0.23
C GLY A 130 7.81 0.49 -1.22
N VAL A 131 7.61 1.42 -2.15
CA VAL A 131 7.74 1.16 -3.59
C VAL A 131 8.83 2.07 -4.16
N GLU A 132 9.87 1.47 -4.70
CA GLU A 132 10.99 2.16 -5.34
C GLU A 132 11.24 1.53 -6.71
N GLY A 133 10.85 2.21 -7.78
CA GLY A 133 10.89 1.64 -9.11
C GLY A 133 10.08 0.35 -9.19
N THR A 134 10.75 -0.79 -9.40
CA THR A 134 10.14 -2.13 -9.43
C THR A 134 10.35 -2.92 -8.13
N GLU A 135 11.04 -2.33 -7.16
CA GLU A 135 11.33 -2.96 -5.88
C GLU A 135 10.24 -2.62 -4.85
N ILE A 136 9.76 -3.64 -4.15
CA ILE A 136 8.81 -3.49 -3.06
C ILE A 136 9.46 -3.96 -1.77
N THR A 137 9.41 -3.11 -0.75
CA THR A 137 9.80 -3.43 0.61
C THR A 137 8.53 -3.47 1.47
N HIS A 138 8.23 -4.62 2.06
CA HIS A 138 7.07 -4.79 2.92
C HIS A 138 7.53 -4.96 4.36
N ILE A 139 7.19 -4.03 5.22
CA ILE A 139 7.46 -4.07 6.65
C ILE A 139 6.16 -4.45 7.36
N LYS A 140 6.08 -5.70 7.79
CA LYS A 140 4.94 -6.22 8.56
C LYS A 140 5.03 -5.77 10.00
N ASN A 141 3.87 -5.44 10.59
CA ASN A 141 3.79 -4.99 11.97
C ASN A 141 4.78 -3.85 12.26
N ALA A 142 4.77 -2.85 11.38
CA ALA A 142 5.75 -1.77 11.35
C ALA A 142 5.65 -0.86 12.58
N PHE A 143 4.46 -0.70 13.14
CA PHE A 143 4.20 0.05 14.36
C PHE A 143 2.97 -0.49 15.08
N VAL A 144 2.84 -0.14 16.36
CA VAL A 144 1.71 -0.49 17.21
C VAL A 144 0.91 0.75 17.56
N GLY A 145 -0.40 0.57 17.66
CA GLY A 145 -1.32 1.65 18.04
C GLY A 145 -1.34 1.93 19.54
#